data_235301f98bbeedd53f8dfa045f10bee5
#
_entry.id   235301f98bbeedd53f8dfa045f10bee5
#
_cell.length_a   1.000
_cell.length_b   1.000
_cell.length_c   1.000
_cell.angle_alpha   90.00
_cell.angle_beta   90.00
_cell.angle_gamma   90.00
#
_symmetry.space_group_name_H-M   'P 1'
#
loop_
_entity.id
_entity.type
_entity.pdbx_description
1 polymer ?
#
loop_
_entity_poly.entity_id
_entity_poly.type
_entity_poly.pdbx_seq_one_letter_code
_entity_poly.pdbx_strand_id
1 'polypeptide(L)'
;MELDVLLAAIAALAALWVACLALFWLARPRGVPVRAMVAAIPDLLRLLRSLVTDSAVPLDVRIVLVVLVAWIVSPIDLIPEFIPGLGPIDDVVVAVAALRYVRRRVGMAELRARWTGTPEGFAVVARLLGGEIGEGGEGGGPDGAG
;
A
#
# COMPACT_ATOMS: atom_id res chain seq x y z
N MET A 1 -40.47 8.83 -7.15
CA MET A 1 -39.34 8.82 -8.10
C MET A 1 -38.05 9.29 -7.45
N GLU A 2 -38.01 10.43 -6.79
CA GLU A 2 -36.81 10.92 -6.12
C GLU A 2 -36.38 10.05 -4.92
N LEU A 3 -37.37 9.56 -4.15
CA LEU A 3 -37.07 8.70 -2.99
C LEU A 3 -36.49 7.35 -3.43
N ASP A 4 -36.98 6.79 -4.54
CA ASP A 4 -36.46 5.51 -5.05
C ASP A 4 -35.05 5.66 -5.60
N VAL A 5 -34.75 6.78 -6.24
CA VAL A 5 -33.39 7.12 -6.71
C VAL A 5 -32.44 7.32 -5.52
N LEU A 6 -32.90 8.01 -4.47
CA LEU A 6 -32.12 8.21 -3.26
C LEU A 6 -31.83 6.89 -2.55
N LEU A 7 -32.84 6.03 -2.40
CA LEU A 7 -32.66 4.70 -1.79
C LEU A 7 -31.73 3.82 -2.62
N ALA A 8 -31.85 3.85 -3.95
CA ALA A 8 -30.95 3.13 -4.83
C ALA A 8 -29.49 3.64 -4.72
N ALA A 9 -29.29 4.95 -4.64
CA ALA A 9 -27.96 5.54 -4.45
C ALA A 9 -27.35 5.14 -3.10
N ILE A 10 -28.12 5.17 -2.03
CA ILE A 10 -27.68 4.72 -0.70
C ILE A 10 -27.35 3.23 -0.70
N ALA A 11 -28.17 2.41 -1.33
CA ALA A 11 -27.92 0.97 -1.44
C ALA A 11 -26.65 0.67 -2.27
N ALA A 12 -26.45 1.37 -3.39
CA ALA A 12 -25.25 1.24 -4.20
C ALA A 12 -23.99 1.67 -3.44
N LEU A 13 -24.05 2.77 -2.69
CA LEU A 13 -22.96 3.23 -1.85
C LEU A 13 -22.64 2.23 -0.74
N ALA A 14 -23.67 1.69 -0.08
CA ALA A 14 -23.49 0.67 0.95
C ALA A 14 -22.90 -0.63 0.38
N ALA A 15 -23.33 -1.06 -0.81
CA ALA A 15 -22.79 -2.22 -1.50
C ALA A 15 -21.30 -2.02 -1.88
N LEU A 16 -20.97 -0.84 -2.40
CA LEU A 16 -19.56 -0.46 -2.68
C LEU A 16 -18.73 -0.50 -1.40
N TRP A 17 -19.26 0.00 -0.30
CA TRP A 17 -18.64 -0.02 1.02
C TRP A 17 -18.35 -1.44 1.51
N VAL A 18 -19.36 -2.31 1.46
CA VAL A 18 -19.19 -3.72 1.84
C VAL A 18 -18.16 -4.40 0.96
N ALA A 19 -18.15 -4.10 -0.34
CA ALA A 19 -17.13 -4.62 -1.26
C ALA A 19 -15.71 -4.13 -0.90
N CYS A 20 -15.54 -2.86 -0.57
CA CYS A 20 -14.26 -2.29 -0.13
C CYS A 20 -13.80 -2.93 1.19
N LEU A 21 -14.70 -3.10 2.16
CA LEU A 21 -14.40 -3.77 3.43
C LEU A 21 -14.00 -5.23 3.21
N ALA A 22 -14.72 -5.95 2.36
CA ALA A 22 -14.42 -7.34 2.03
C ALA A 22 -13.04 -7.44 1.34
N LEU A 23 -12.75 -6.53 0.41
CA LEU A 23 -11.47 -6.46 -0.28
C LEU A 23 -10.33 -6.15 0.69
N PHE A 24 -10.54 -5.22 1.63
CA PHE A 24 -9.59 -4.90 2.69
C PHE A 24 -9.32 -6.12 3.58
N TRP A 25 -10.38 -6.83 4.00
CA TRP A 25 -10.26 -8.05 4.79
C TRP A 25 -9.51 -9.17 4.05
N LEU A 26 -9.76 -9.31 2.76
CA LEU A 26 -9.08 -10.28 1.90
C LEU A 26 -7.61 -9.91 1.65
N ALA A 27 -7.33 -8.62 1.47
CA ALA A 27 -5.99 -8.07 1.22
C ALA A 27 -5.16 -7.90 2.49
N ARG A 28 -5.79 -8.00 3.67
CA ARG A 28 -5.12 -7.82 4.97
C ARG A 28 -4.05 -8.90 5.17
N PRO A 29 -2.78 -8.51 5.33
CA PRO A 29 -1.72 -9.45 5.64
C PRO A 29 -1.96 -10.04 7.02
N ARG A 30 -2.11 -11.36 7.07
CA ARG A 30 -2.30 -12.08 8.32
C ARG A 30 -1.01 -12.02 9.13
N GLY A 31 -1.11 -11.62 10.40
CA GLY A 31 0.01 -11.66 11.34
C GLY A 31 0.85 -10.39 11.44
N VAL A 32 0.45 -9.28 10.78
CA VAL A 32 1.13 -8.00 10.96
C VAL A 32 0.38 -7.15 11.99
N PRO A 33 0.99 -6.82 13.14
CA PRO A 33 0.34 -5.95 14.13
C PRO A 33 0.25 -4.52 13.60
N VAL A 34 -0.86 -3.84 13.87
CA VAL A 34 -1.12 -2.45 13.45
C VAL A 34 0.01 -1.50 13.86
N ARG A 35 0.56 -1.69 15.06
CA ARG A 35 1.69 -0.89 15.55
C ARG A 35 2.92 -0.97 14.65
N ALA A 36 3.20 -2.14 14.07
CA ALA A 36 4.32 -2.32 13.16
C ALA A 36 4.07 -1.62 11.81
N MET A 37 2.82 -1.58 11.37
CA MET A 37 2.41 -0.81 10.19
C MET A 37 2.63 0.69 10.43
N VAL A 38 2.18 1.20 11.57
CA VAL A 38 2.36 2.61 11.94
C VAL A 38 3.83 2.97 12.08
N ALA A 39 4.63 2.09 12.70
CA ALA A 39 6.08 2.30 12.86
C ALA A 39 6.83 2.33 11.51
N ALA A 40 6.31 1.66 10.48
CA ALA A 40 6.92 1.66 9.15
C ALA A 40 6.57 2.92 8.31
N ILE A 41 5.61 3.74 8.72
CA ILE A 41 5.16 4.92 7.96
C ILE A 41 6.31 5.91 7.68
N PRO A 42 7.16 6.31 8.64
CA PRO A 42 8.24 7.26 8.36
C PRO A 42 9.23 6.72 7.33
N ASP A 43 9.54 5.44 7.40
CA ASP A 43 10.47 4.79 6.48
C ASP A 43 9.86 4.65 5.09
N LEU A 44 8.57 4.36 5.02
CA LEU A 44 7.81 4.35 3.78
C LEU A 44 7.78 5.73 3.12
N LEU A 45 7.58 6.79 3.88
CA LEU A 45 7.60 8.16 3.36
C LEU A 45 8.98 8.54 2.80
N ARG A 46 10.08 8.10 3.44
CA ARG A 46 11.43 8.30 2.92
C ARG A 46 11.64 7.56 1.61
N LEU A 47 11.15 6.31 1.52
CA LEU A 47 11.18 5.53 0.28
C LEU A 47 10.41 6.22 -0.83
N LEU A 48 9.17 6.66 -0.58
CA LEU A 48 8.36 7.39 -1.55
C LEU A 48 9.05 8.65 -2.04
N ARG A 49 9.63 9.43 -1.12
CA ARG A 49 10.38 10.62 -1.47
C ARG A 49 11.57 10.29 -2.38
N SER A 50 12.34 9.24 -2.07
CA SER A 50 13.48 8.84 -2.89
C SER A 50 13.07 8.43 -4.30
N LEU A 51 11.93 7.75 -4.45
CA LEU A 51 11.39 7.36 -5.75
C LEU A 51 10.87 8.55 -6.57
N VAL A 52 10.24 9.52 -5.93
CA VAL A 52 9.71 10.72 -6.61
C VAL A 52 10.83 11.64 -7.09
N THR A 53 11.89 11.77 -6.30
CA THR A 53 13.00 12.69 -6.61
C THR A 53 14.03 12.13 -7.58
N ASP A 54 14.07 10.81 -7.78
CA ASP A 54 15.04 10.18 -8.65
C ASP A 54 14.57 10.18 -10.10
N SER A 55 15.35 10.79 -10.97
CA SER A 55 15.10 10.83 -12.42
C SER A 55 15.23 9.49 -13.13
N ALA A 56 15.92 8.51 -12.51
CA ALA A 56 16.06 7.16 -13.03
C ALA A 56 14.76 6.33 -12.91
N VAL A 57 13.85 6.74 -12.02
CA VAL A 57 12.54 6.09 -11.85
C VAL A 57 11.62 6.50 -13.00
N PRO A 58 10.88 5.54 -13.61
CA PRO A 58 9.94 5.82 -14.67
C PRO A 58 8.95 6.92 -14.32
N LEU A 59 8.62 7.77 -15.27
CA LEU A 59 7.78 8.95 -15.06
C LEU A 59 6.36 8.56 -14.60
N ASP A 60 5.82 7.48 -15.11
CA ASP A 60 4.50 6.95 -14.71
C ASP A 60 4.45 6.60 -13.22
N VAL A 61 5.51 5.99 -12.69
CA VAL A 61 5.63 5.69 -11.26
C VAL A 61 5.68 6.98 -10.44
N ARG A 62 6.47 7.96 -10.88
CA ARG A 62 6.56 9.26 -10.19
C ARG A 62 5.21 9.99 -10.18
N ILE A 63 4.47 9.95 -11.29
CA ILE A 63 3.13 10.55 -11.39
C ILE A 63 2.18 9.86 -10.41
N VAL A 64 2.14 8.53 -10.37
CA VAL A 64 1.30 7.77 -9.44
C VAL A 64 1.61 8.13 -7.99
N LEU A 65 2.88 8.26 -7.63
CA LEU A 65 3.29 8.62 -6.28
C LEU A 65 2.94 10.07 -5.93
N VAL A 66 3.11 11.01 -6.85
CA VAL A 66 2.71 12.41 -6.65
C VAL A 66 1.20 12.52 -6.48
N VAL A 67 0.43 11.81 -7.29
CA VAL A 67 -1.04 11.76 -7.18
C VAL A 67 -1.45 11.14 -5.83
N LEU A 68 -0.79 10.07 -5.39
CA LEU A 68 -1.03 9.46 -4.09
C LEU A 68 -0.78 10.44 -2.94
N VAL A 69 0.36 11.14 -2.96
CA VAL A 69 0.69 12.14 -1.93
C VAL A 69 -0.31 13.30 -1.96
N ALA A 70 -0.65 13.78 -3.15
CA ALA A 70 -1.66 14.84 -3.32
C ALA A 70 -3.03 14.39 -2.79
N TRP A 71 -3.40 13.13 -3.00
CA TRP A 71 -4.63 12.54 -2.46
C TRP A 71 -4.63 12.54 -0.93
N ILE A 72 -3.57 12.03 -0.30
CA ILE A 72 -3.46 11.95 1.16
C ILE A 72 -3.44 13.35 1.81
N VAL A 73 -2.81 14.32 1.15
CA VAL A 73 -2.73 15.70 1.66
C VAL A 73 -3.98 16.50 1.32
N SER A 74 -4.78 16.05 0.36
CA SER A 74 -5.99 16.75 -0.05
C SER A 74 -7.04 16.73 1.06
N PRO A 75 -7.61 17.88 1.44
CA PRO A 75 -8.72 17.92 2.38
C PRO A 75 -10.05 17.45 1.78
N ILE A 76 -10.03 16.96 0.54
CA ILE A 76 -11.21 16.39 -0.10
C ILE A 76 -11.37 14.95 0.38
N ASP A 77 -11.93 14.81 1.57
CA ASP A 77 -12.45 13.53 2.02
C ASP A 77 -13.62 13.14 1.11
N LEU A 78 -13.39 12.15 0.26
CA LEU A 78 -14.45 11.60 -0.60
C LEU A 78 -15.57 10.97 0.24
N ILE A 79 -15.25 10.65 1.48
CA ILE A 79 -16.18 10.10 2.45
C ILE A 79 -16.28 11.09 3.62
N PRO A 80 -17.46 11.72 3.83
CA PRO A 80 -17.65 12.57 4.98
C PRO A 80 -17.30 11.81 6.26
N GLU A 81 -16.52 12.41 7.15
CA GLU A 81 -16.12 11.86 8.46
C GLU A 81 -17.32 11.50 9.38
N PHE A 82 -18.53 11.48 8.84
CA PHE A 82 -19.77 11.14 9.53
C PHE A 82 -19.81 9.69 10.04
N ILE A 83 -18.93 8.82 9.53
CA ILE A 83 -18.84 7.43 9.98
C ILE A 83 -17.51 7.23 10.66
N PRO A 84 -17.44 7.29 11.99
CA PRO A 84 -16.22 7.09 12.74
C PRO A 84 -15.65 5.70 12.45
N GLY A 85 -14.38 5.66 12.01
CA GLY A 85 -13.64 4.43 11.73
C GLY A 85 -13.57 4.00 10.26
N LEU A 86 -14.28 4.65 9.34
CA LEU A 86 -14.30 4.27 7.92
C LEU A 86 -13.45 5.17 7.02
N GLY A 87 -13.23 6.45 7.38
CA GLY A 87 -12.42 7.39 6.60
C GLY A 87 -11.00 6.91 6.31
N PRO A 88 -10.24 6.35 7.29
CA PRO A 88 -8.86 5.89 7.06
C PRO A 88 -8.73 4.66 6.16
N ILE A 89 -9.81 3.90 5.95
CA ILE A 89 -9.76 2.64 5.17
C ILE A 89 -9.62 2.92 3.68
N ASP A 90 -10.26 3.98 3.19
CA ASP A 90 -10.19 4.40 1.79
C ASP A 90 -8.77 4.80 1.40
N ASP A 91 -8.12 5.60 2.23
CA ASP A 91 -6.74 6.02 2.03
C ASP A 91 -5.77 4.84 2.01
N VAL A 92 -5.97 3.84 2.88
CA VAL A 92 -5.15 2.63 2.91
C VAL A 92 -5.32 1.81 1.64
N VAL A 93 -6.55 1.65 1.13
CA VAL A 93 -6.80 0.91 -0.12
C VAL A 93 -6.12 1.59 -1.31
N VAL A 94 -6.27 2.91 -1.43
CA VAL A 94 -5.62 3.70 -2.50
C VAL A 94 -4.10 3.61 -2.37
N ALA A 95 -3.55 3.76 -1.17
CA ALA A 95 -2.12 3.67 -0.92
C ALA A 95 -1.56 2.29 -1.28
N VAL A 96 -2.21 1.20 -0.85
CA VAL A 96 -1.79 -0.17 -1.17
C VAL A 96 -1.86 -0.43 -2.68
N ALA A 97 -2.91 0.04 -3.35
CA ALA A 97 -3.05 -0.12 -4.80
C ALA A 97 -1.92 0.61 -5.57
N ALA A 98 -1.64 1.86 -5.20
CA ALA A 98 -0.56 2.65 -5.78
C ALA A 98 0.81 2.00 -5.53
N LEU A 99 1.09 1.55 -4.32
CA LEU A 99 2.34 0.89 -3.97
C LEU A 99 2.50 -0.46 -4.69
N ARG A 100 1.43 -1.22 -4.89
CA ARG A 100 1.46 -2.45 -5.70
C ARG A 100 1.77 -2.16 -7.16
N TYR A 101 1.25 -1.07 -7.70
CA TYR A 101 1.60 -0.61 -9.04
C TYR A 101 3.09 -0.27 -9.13
N VAL A 102 3.60 0.51 -8.18
CA VAL A 102 5.03 0.86 -8.09
C VAL A 102 5.90 -0.39 -8.04
N ARG A 103 5.55 -1.36 -7.19
CA ARG A 103 6.26 -2.64 -7.11
C ARG A 103 6.33 -3.37 -8.45
N ARG A 104 5.22 -3.39 -9.19
CA ARG A 104 5.16 -4.06 -10.50
C ARG A 104 6.06 -3.39 -11.54
N ARG A 105 6.24 -2.07 -11.43
CA ARG A 105 7.01 -1.27 -12.38
C ARG A 105 8.50 -1.20 -12.05
N VAL A 106 8.81 -1.04 -10.78
CA VAL A 106 10.18 -0.82 -10.29
C VAL A 106 10.84 -2.13 -9.83
N GLY A 107 10.05 -3.04 -9.29
CA GLY A 107 10.51 -4.32 -8.74
C GLY A 107 10.83 -4.27 -7.25
N MET A 108 10.69 -5.42 -6.59
CA MET A 108 10.92 -5.54 -5.15
C MET A 108 12.38 -5.33 -4.75
N ALA A 109 13.32 -5.77 -5.60
CA ALA A 109 14.75 -5.63 -5.37
C ALA A 109 15.17 -4.16 -5.29
N GLU A 110 14.66 -3.32 -6.20
CA GLU A 110 14.93 -1.89 -6.21
C GLU A 110 14.32 -1.18 -5.01
N LEU A 111 13.08 -1.55 -4.63
CA LEU A 111 12.44 -1.03 -3.43
C LEU A 111 13.23 -1.37 -2.17
N ARG A 112 13.78 -2.58 -2.10
CA ARG A 112 14.63 -3.01 -0.98
C ARG A 112 15.96 -2.27 -0.96
N ALA A 113 16.58 -2.06 -2.12
CA ALA A 113 17.85 -1.32 -2.23
C ALA A 113 17.72 0.14 -1.76
N ARG A 114 16.54 0.75 -1.96
CA ARG A 114 16.23 2.13 -1.54
C ARG A 114 15.68 2.24 -0.13
N TRP A 115 15.39 1.11 0.51
CA TRP A 115 14.86 1.10 1.87
C TRP A 115 15.94 1.49 2.89
N THR A 116 15.70 2.56 3.63
CA THR A 116 16.62 3.08 4.66
C THR A 116 16.18 2.78 6.09
N GLY A 117 15.02 2.11 6.24
CA GLY A 117 14.47 1.74 7.53
C GLY A 117 14.95 0.38 8.03
N THR A 118 14.26 -0.14 9.03
CA THR A 118 14.58 -1.44 9.62
C THR A 118 14.19 -2.60 8.68
N PRO A 119 14.87 -3.76 8.74
CA PRO A 119 14.49 -4.95 7.98
C PRO A 119 13.06 -5.42 8.29
N GLU A 120 12.64 -5.29 9.55
CA GLU A 120 11.29 -5.64 10.01
C GLU A 120 10.24 -4.70 9.39
N GLY A 121 10.54 -3.40 9.29
CA GLY A 121 9.69 -2.42 8.61
C GLY A 121 9.54 -2.73 7.13
N PHE A 122 10.62 -3.12 6.45
CA PHE A 122 10.55 -3.57 5.07
C PHE A 122 9.70 -4.83 4.91
N ALA A 123 9.84 -5.79 5.83
CA ALA A 123 9.05 -7.01 5.82
C ALA A 123 7.54 -6.73 5.90
N VAL A 124 7.15 -5.75 6.73
CA VAL A 124 5.74 -5.29 6.81
C VAL A 124 5.28 -4.72 5.48
N VAL A 125 6.04 -3.83 4.90
CA VAL A 125 5.72 -3.21 3.60
C VAL A 125 5.68 -4.25 2.49
N ALA A 126 6.64 -5.16 2.42
CA ALA A 126 6.69 -6.22 1.43
C ALA A 126 5.43 -7.12 1.48
N ARG A 127 4.97 -7.48 2.68
CA ARG A 127 3.72 -8.23 2.87
C ARG A 127 2.49 -7.46 2.40
N LEU A 128 2.40 -6.16 2.70
CA LEU A 128 1.33 -5.29 2.21
C LEU A 128 1.30 -5.21 0.69
N LEU A 129 2.47 -5.21 0.08
CA LEU A 129 2.63 -5.18 -1.37
C LEU A 129 2.35 -6.54 -2.03
N GLY A 130 2.11 -7.61 -1.25
CA GLY A 130 1.92 -8.97 -1.76
C GLY A 130 3.21 -9.59 -2.31
N GLY A 131 4.37 -9.14 -1.81
CA GLY A 131 5.66 -9.77 -2.07
C GLY A 131 5.89 -10.90 -1.07
N GLU A 132 6.22 -12.08 -1.55
CA GLU A 132 6.88 -13.06 -0.72
C GLU A 132 8.28 -12.53 -0.42
N ILE A 133 8.63 -12.52 0.86
CA ILE A 133 10.03 -12.34 1.25
C ILE A 133 10.69 -13.64 0.83
N GLY A 134 11.31 -13.65 -0.35
CA GLY A 134 12.20 -14.73 -0.71
C GLY A 134 13.25 -14.80 0.39
N GLU A 135 13.19 -15.79 1.23
CA GLU A 135 14.31 -16.21 2.04
C GLU A 135 15.43 -16.46 1.03
N GLY A 136 16.32 -15.50 0.97
CA GLY A 136 17.49 -15.58 0.13
C GLY A 136 18.22 -16.87 0.48
N GLY A 137 18.36 -17.72 -0.51
CA GLY A 137 18.99 -19.03 -0.38
C GLY A 137 20.31 -18.95 0.36
N GLU A 138 20.30 -19.37 1.57
CA GLU A 138 21.44 -20.02 2.19
C GLU A 138 21.37 -21.48 1.78
N GLY A 139 22.20 -21.83 0.84
CA GLY A 139 22.24 -23.20 0.39
C GLY A 139 23.21 -23.44 -0.76
N GLY A 140 24.35 -22.84 -0.69
CA GLY A 140 25.46 -23.18 -1.56
C GLY A 140 26.68 -23.48 -0.72
N GLY A 141 26.63 -24.49 0.11
CA GLY A 141 27.83 -25.08 0.66
C GLY A 141 28.60 -25.76 -0.45
N PRO A 142 29.91 -25.47 -0.64
CA PRO A 142 30.74 -26.26 -1.53
C PRO A 142 31.15 -27.50 -0.77
N ASP A 143 30.37 -28.55 -0.89
CA ASP A 143 30.85 -29.85 -0.48
C ASP A 143 31.63 -30.46 -1.61
N GLY A 144 32.81 -30.71 -1.29
CA GLY A 144 33.39 -31.88 -1.76
C GLY A 144 34.63 -31.78 -2.57
N ALA A 145 35.71 -31.65 -1.93
CA ALA A 145 36.91 -32.33 -2.37
C ALA A 145 37.08 -33.61 -1.56
N GLY A 146 36.92 -34.68 -2.18
CA GLY A 146 37.42 -35.95 -1.75
C GLY A 146 38.28 -36.53 -2.85
#